data_e458bf5e19ceaaf299435d78fd914287
#
_entry.id   e458bf5e19ceaaf299435d78fd914287
#
_cell.length_a   1.000
_cell.length_b   1.000
_cell.length_c   1.000
_cell.angle_alpha   90.00
_cell.angle_beta   90.00
_cell.angle_gamma   90.00
#
_symmetry.space_group_name_H-M   'P 1'
#
loop_
_entity.id
_entity.type
_entity.pdbx_description
1 polymer ?
#
loop_
_entity_poly.entity_id
_entity_poly.type
_entity_poly.pdbx_seq_one_letter_code
_entity_poly.pdbx_strand_id
1 'polypeptide(L)'
;MKLNILRLLVVTLACASAFVVITKVRAEKTASSITPTLPQPAQQPAVTAAQQDKPTEQVQKNIKVLTGLPQWQLIPVMNYMAASMGRRCNYCHVNNNGQWDYASDDKQEKNTAREMIKLVLDTNKNTFKGNVEVGCYTCHRGRSQPQSIPALPLPVPSPGGGQRPGGGGPPAQGPGQQPQAQPSPSASPAQPTADDILNKYINAIGGTAAIDKIKTRVMKGSMATANGQTISYEIHQTAPNKAYELFTTQRGSMERAVNGETGWEKNPQGVHELVGQPLADLKLSLQLFRNIKLKEQFTRLRFGGRDKVGDREAYVLNAGTADNRRERLYFDAENGLLLRRVTFTQTIVGVIPEQIDFEDYREVEGVKLPFAIRVSSVDPGNPISTRKFDEIKLNAPIDDSKFNMPPKAATP
;
A
#
# COMPACT_ATOMS: atom_id res chain seq x y z
N MET A 1 75.36 28.56 -27.49
CA MET A 1 76.79 28.67 -27.06
C MET A 1 76.92 27.96 -25.72
N LYS A 2 77.72 26.89 -25.72
CA LYS A 2 78.41 26.19 -24.60
C LYS A 2 77.50 25.54 -23.54
N LEU A 3 77.27 24.21 -23.47
CA LEU A 3 78.19 23.09 -23.29
C LEU A 3 78.80 23.06 -21.88
N ASN A 4 78.46 22.02 -21.09
CA ASN A 4 79.37 21.03 -20.45
C ASN A 4 78.61 20.30 -19.38
N ILE A 5 78.38 18.99 -19.51
CA ILE A 5 79.26 17.78 -19.33
C ILE A 5 79.56 17.52 -17.84
N LEU A 6 78.92 16.42 -17.36
CA LEU A 6 79.54 15.25 -16.76
C LEU A 6 80.42 15.41 -15.51
N ARG A 7 79.99 14.79 -14.43
CA ARG A 7 80.93 13.84 -13.73
C ARG A 7 80.17 12.89 -12.79
N LEU A 8 80.29 11.67 -13.19
CA LEU A 8 80.18 10.41 -12.49
C LEU A 8 81.17 10.37 -11.29
N LEU A 9 80.69 9.90 -10.12
CA LEU A 9 81.59 9.33 -9.13
C LEU A 9 80.89 8.15 -8.43
N VAL A 10 81.41 7.01 -8.77
CA VAL A 10 81.21 5.72 -8.12
C VAL A 10 81.96 5.74 -6.81
N VAL A 11 81.29 5.49 -5.68
CA VAL A 11 81.98 4.99 -4.49
C VAL A 11 81.28 3.74 -4.02
N THR A 12 81.90 2.65 -4.31
CA THR A 12 81.68 1.33 -3.68
C THR A 12 82.19 1.38 -2.24
N LEU A 13 81.38 1.02 -1.26
CA LEU A 13 81.88 0.40 -0.04
C LEU A 13 80.91 -0.65 0.44
N ALA A 14 81.42 -1.84 0.54
CA ALA A 14 80.80 -3.06 1.00
C ALA A 14 80.60 -3.06 2.53
N CYS A 15 79.76 -3.96 2.96
CA CYS A 15 79.64 -4.62 4.27
C CYS A 15 78.49 -4.16 5.14
N ALA A 16 77.43 -4.93 5.22
CA ALA A 16 77.12 -5.78 6.38
C ALA A 16 75.75 -6.39 6.22
N SER A 17 75.70 -7.66 6.13
CA SER A 17 74.53 -8.50 6.16
C SER A 17 73.69 -8.29 7.43
N ALA A 18 72.51 -7.76 7.30
CA ALA A 18 71.47 -7.98 8.28
C ALA A 18 70.26 -8.46 7.52
N PHE A 19 70.01 -9.74 7.56
CA PHE A 19 68.79 -10.37 7.11
C PHE A 19 67.66 -9.89 8.05
N VAL A 20 66.95 -8.86 7.66
CA VAL A 20 65.65 -8.56 8.24
C VAL A 20 64.66 -9.38 7.43
N VAL A 21 64.21 -10.48 8.00
CA VAL A 21 63.04 -11.22 7.54
C VAL A 21 61.85 -10.35 7.77
N ILE A 22 61.45 -9.59 6.75
CA ILE A 22 60.14 -8.92 6.73
C ILE A 22 59.15 -10.03 6.42
N THR A 23 58.60 -10.64 7.47
CA THR A 23 57.36 -11.38 7.37
C THR A 23 56.29 -10.37 6.98
N LYS A 24 55.90 -10.37 5.70
CA LYS A 24 54.66 -9.76 5.24
C LYS A 24 53.53 -10.46 5.96
N VAL A 25 53.15 -9.94 7.11
CA VAL A 25 51.81 -10.18 7.67
C VAL A 25 50.84 -9.53 6.70
N ARG A 26 50.35 -10.35 5.79
CA ARG A 26 49.18 -10.04 4.95
C ARG A 26 48.01 -9.94 5.93
N ALA A 27 47.73 -8.74 6.39
CA ALA A 27 46.48 -8.45 7.08
C ALA A 27 45.40 -8.68 6.00
N GLU A 28 44.89 -9.89 5.93
CA GLU A 28 43.58 -10.13 5.37
C GLU A 28 42.59 -9.31 6.22
N LYS A 29 42.30 -8.09 5.75
CA LYS A 29 41.07 -7.42 6.11
C LYS A 29 39.95 -8.31 5.58
N THR A 30 39.55 -9.28 6.38
CA THR A 30 38.19 -9.77 6.34
C THR A 30 37.31 -8.56 6.66
N ALA A 31 37.01 -7.81 5.61
CA ALA A 31 35.85 -6.93 5.64
C ALA A 31 34.63 -7.86 5.81
N SER A 32 34.28 -8.14 7.06
CA SER A 32 32.99 -8.64 7.38
C SER A 32 32.04 -7.55 6.88
N SER A 33 31.57 -7.71 5.64
CA SER A 33 30.43 -6.98 5.14
C SER A 33 29.27 -7.42 6.03
N ILE A 34 29.05 -6.69 7.11
CA ILE A 34 27.78 -6.69 7.80
C ILE A 34 26.80 -6.05 6.82
N THR A 35 26.33 -6.87 5.88
CA THR A 35 25.14 -6.55 5.12
C THR A 35 24.05 -6.40 6.18
N PRO A 36 23.44 -5.25 6.35
CA PRO A 36 22.31 -5.14 7.25
C PRO A 36 21.26 -6.13 6.75
N THR A 37 21.10 -7.22 7.49
CA THR A 37 20.02 -8.16 7.24
C THR A 37 18.75 -7.39 7.50
N LEU A 38 18.06 -6.98 6.44
CA LEU A 38 16.74 -6.39 6.53
C LEU A 38 15.90 -7.32 7.40
N PRO A 39 15.12 -6.79 8.35
CA PRO A 39 14.15 -7.59 9.05
C PRO A 39 13.24 -8.21 8.00
N GLN A 40 13.36 -9.52 7.84
CA GLN A 40 12.41 -10.31 7.05
C GLN A 40 11.01 -9.96 7.57
N PRO A 41 10.04 -9.65 6.67
CA PRO A 41 8.66 -9.65 7.09
C PRO A 41 8.41 -10.98 7.79
N ALA A 42 7.82 -10.92 8.96
CA ALA A 42 7.60 -12.06 9.81
C ALA A 42 7.01 -13.21 9.00
N GLN A 43 7.80 -14.28 8.80
CA GLN A 43 7.32 -15.47 8.12
C GLN A 43 6.35 -16.17 9.05
N GLN A 44 5.06 -15.91 8.83
CA GLN A 44 4.04 -16.79 9.35
C GLN A 44 4.09 -18.11 8.59
N PRO A 45 3.76 -19.26 9.24
CA PRO A 45 3.63 -20.52 8.54
C PRO A 45 2.72 -20.33 7.33
N ALA A 46 3.14 -20.85 6.17
CA ALA A 46 2.38 -20.74 4.93
C ALA A 46 0.98 -21.29 5.14
N VAL A 47 -0.02 -20.39 5.08
CA VAL A 47 -1.43 -20.75 5.21
C VAL A 47 -1.90 -21.26 3.85
N THR A 48 -2.46 -22.46 3.78
CA THR A 48 -2.99 -22.99 2.53
C THR A 48 -4.21 -22.20 2.08
N ALA A 49 -4.47 -22.15 0.79
CA ALA A 49 -5.62 -21.45 0.21
C ALA A 49 -6.95 -21.82 0.89
N ALA A 50 -7.16 -23.11 1.16
CA ALA A 50 -8.35 -23.61 1.87
C ALA A 50 -8.47 -23.14 3.34
N GLN A 51 -7.42 -22.55 3.91
CA GLN A 51 -7.41 -22.03 5.27
C GLN A 51 -7.67 -20.54 5.36
N GLN A 52 -7.64 -19.82 4.24
CA GLN A 52 -7.70 -18.35 4.22
C GLN A 52 -9.04 -17.79 4.71
N ASP A 53 -10.15 -18.47 4.43
CA ASP A 53 -11.48 -18.05 4.87
C ASP A 53 -11.89 -18.67 6.22
N LYS A 54 -11.06 -19.57 6.78
CA LYS A 54 -11.32 -20.15 8.10
C LYS A 54 -11.13 -19.09 9.19
N PRO A 55 -11.88 -19.22 10.30
CA PRO A 55 -11.62 -18.40 11.49
C PRO A 55 -10.17 -18.55 11.98
N THR A 56 -9.58 -17.43 12.37
CA THR A 56 -8.16 -17.36 12.74
C THR A 56 -7.76 -18.36 13.81
N GLU A 57 -8.63 -18.62 14.80
CA GLU A 57 -8.39 -19.57 15.88
C GLU A 57 -8.30 -21.02 15.42
N GLN A 58 -8.80 -21.36 14.23
CA GLN A 58 -8.68 -22.69 13.63
C GLN A 58 -7.36 -22.89 12.88
N VAL A 59 -6.65 -21.81 12.58
CA VAL A 59 -5.44 -21.82 11.77
C VAL A 59 -4.21 -21.45 12.57
N GLN A 60 -4.36 -20.51 13.51
CA GLN A 60 -3.27 -19.96 14.31
C GLN A 60 -3.37 -20.39 15.76
N LYS A 61 -2.21 -20.51 16.40
CA LYS A 61 -2.13 -20.85 17.83
C LYS A 61 -2.36 -19.62 18.71
N ASN A 62 -2.97 -19.84 19.88
CA ASN A 62 -3.10 -18.84 20.96
C ASN A 62 -3.89 -17.57 20.58
N ILE A 63 -4.93 -17.73 19.76
CA ILE A 63 -5.91 -16.68 19.46
C ILE A 63 -6.95 -16.62 20.59
N LYS A 64 -6.99 -15.53 21.35
CA LYS A 64 -7.87 -15.36 22.53
C LYS A 64 -8.96 -14.27 22.33
N VAL A 65 -8.76 -13.33 21.41
CA VAL A 65 -9.64 -12.14 21.29
C VAL A 65 -10.05 -11.78 19.87
N LEU A 66 -9.41 -12.37 18.85
CA LEU A 66 -9.74 -12.19 17.44
C LEU A 66 -10.43 -13.44 16.87
N THR A 67 -11.24 -14.09 17.69
CA THR A 67 -12.00 -15.27 17.30
C THR A 67 -13.07 -14.91 16.27
N GLY A 68 -13.29 -15.78 15.29
CA GLY A 68 -14.20 -15.52 14.19
C GLY A 68 -13.62 -14.59 13.10
N LEU A 69 -12.45 -13.98 13.31
CA LEU A 69 -11.78 -13.19 12.27
C LEU A 69 -11.31 -14.13 11.15
N PRO A 70 -11.65 -13.88 9.88
CA PRO A 70 -11.11 -14.67 8.78
C PRO A 70 -9.59 -14.60 8.76
N GLN A 71 -8.94 -15.76 8.52
CA GLN A 71 -7.46 -15.84 8.58
C GLN A 71 -6.76 -14.81 7.71
N TRP A 72 -7.31 -14.48 6.54
CA TRP A 72 -6.72 -13.49 5.64
C TRP A 72 -6.69 -12.07 6.23
N GLN A 73 -7.57 -11.75 7.20
CA GLN A 73 -7.58 -10.45 7.89
C GLN A 73 -6.53 -10.34 9.00
N LEU A 74 -5.94 -11.44 9.46
CA LEU A 74 -5.07 -11.40 10.64
C LEU A 74 -3.88 -10.47 10.43
N ILE A 75 -3.14 -10.59 9.32
CA ILE A 75 -1.98 -9.75 9.04
C ILE A 75 -2.37 -8.29 8.81
N PRO A 76 -3.37 -7.95 7.97
CA PRO A 76 -3.88 -6.59 7.89
C PRO A 76 -4.23 -5.97 9.25
N VAL A 77 -4.89 -6.73 10.13
CA VAL A 77 -5.24 -6.27 11.50
C VAL A 77 -3.99 -6.05 12.34
N MET A 78 -2.99 -6.96 12.32
CA MET A 78 -1.73 -6.78 13.03
C MET A 78 -0.96 -5.56 12.53
N ASN A 79 -0.89 -5.34 11.23
CA ASN A 79 -0.27 -4.16 10.63
C ASN A 79 -1.01 -2.86 11.03
N TYR A 80 -2.35 -2.88 11.03
CA TYR A 80 -3.16 -1.76 11.48
C TYR A 80 -2.91 -1.42 12.96
N MET A 81 -2.84 -2.43 13.83
CA MET A 81 -2.51 -2.24 15.25
C MET A 81 -1.11 -1.67 15.42
N ALA A 82 -0.11 -2.22 14.72
CA ALA A 82 1.27 -1.75 14.76
C ALA A 82 1.37 -0.29 14.29
N ALA A 83 0.76 0.06 13.17
CA ALA A 83 0.69 1.42 12.65
C ALA A 83 -0.04 2.37 13.60
N SER A 84 -1.16 1.91 14.19
CA SER A 84 -1.92 2.71 15.16
C SER A 84 -1.10 3.09 16.38
N MET A 85 -0.18 2.23 16.81
CA MET A 85 0.70 2.45 17.97
C MET A 85 2.08 3.01 17.60
N GLY A 86 2.44 3.12 16.32
CA GLY A 86 3.78 3.49 15.88
C GLY A 86 4.83 2.47 16.33
N ARG A 87 4.50 1.17 16.33
CA ARG A 87 5.36 0.08 16.79
C ARG A 87 5.53 -0.97 15.70
N ARG A 88 6.48 -1.90 15.91
CA ARG A 88 6.72 -3.05 15.03
C ARG A 88 6.29 -4.35 15.72
N CYS A 89 6.24 -5.43 14.96
CA CYS A 89 5.77 -6.74 15.44
C CYS A 89 6.46 -7.23 16.73
N ASN A 90 7.77 -6.97 16.85
CA ASN A 90 8.56 -7.35 18.03
C ASN A 90 8.20 -6.59 19.31
N TYR A 91 7.35 -5.60 19.26
CA TYR A 91 6.82 -4.95 20.45
C TYR A 91 5.91 -5.89 21.25
N CYS A 92 5.05 -6.65 20.56
CA CYS A 92 4.10 -7.58 21.18
C CYS A 92 4.48 -9.07 21.00
N HIS A 93 5.33 -9.42 20.03
CA HIS A 93 5.70 -10.79 19.72
C HIS A 93 7.17 -11.06 20.03
N VAL A 94 7.47 -12.29 20.47
CA VAL A 94 8.84 -12.71 20.77
C VAL A 94 9.59 -12.94 19.46
N ASN A 95 10.82 -12.42 19.39
CA ASN A 95 11.76 -12.67 18.31
C ASN A 95 13.13 -12.99 18.91
N ASN A 96 13.58 -14.21 18.74
CA ASN A 96 14.87 -14.69 19.20
C ASN A 96 15.82 -14.81 17.99
N ASN A 97 16.60 -13.77 17.72
CA ASN A 97 17.58 -13.74 16.62
C ASN A 97 17.00 -14.10 15.23
N GLY A 98 15.80 -13.59 14.93
CA GLY A 98 15.11 -13.84 13.66
C GLY A 98 14.11 -15.00 13.70
N GLN A 99 14.11 -15.79 14.75
CA GLN A 99 13.08 -16.82 14.98
C GLN A 99 11.90 -16.21 15.75
N TRP A 100 10.75 -16.20 15.11
CA TRP A 100 9.54 -15.63 15.68
C TRP A 100 8.71 -16.67 16.41
N ASP A 101 8.34 -16.36 17.64
CA ASP A 101 7.28 -17.05 18.38
C ASP A 101 6.06 -16.13 18.55
N TYR A 102 5.16 -16.21 17.58
CA TYR A 102 3.91 -15.45 17.62
C TYR A 102 2.93 -15.98 18.66
N ALA A 103 3.06 -17.22 19.10
CA ALA A 103 2.17 -17.84 20.07
C ALA A 103 2.54 -17.51 21.52
N SER A 104 3.82 -17.22 21.84
CA SER A 104 4.27 -16.89 23.18
C SER A 104 3.48 -15.73 23.80
N ASP A 105 3.21 -15.80 25.08
CA ASP A 105 2.61 -14.77 25.91
C ASP A 105 3.63 -14.08 26.85
N ASP A 106 4.93 -14.27 26.63
CA ASP A 106 6.00 -13.72 27.47
C ASP A 106 6.05 -12.20 27.44
N LYS A 107 5.48 -11.58 26.42
CA LYS A 107 5.42 -10.12 26.32
C LYS A 107 4.15 -9.57 26.95
N GLN A 108 4.31 -8.75 27.97
CA GLN A 108 3.20 -8.09 28.66
C GLN A 108 2.39 -7.20 27.71
N GLU A 109 3.03 -6.59 26.72
CA GLU A 109 2.38 -5.75 25.72
C GLU A 109 1.36 -6.52 24.89
N LYS A 110 1.59 -7.82 24.65
CA LYS A 110 0.62 -8.68 23.95
C LYS A 110 -0.64 -8.89 24.79
N ASN A 111 -0.50 -9.07 26.10
CA ASN A 111 -1.63 -9.22 27.02
C ASN A 111 -2.40 -7.90 27.14
N THR A 112 -1.69 -6.77 27.27
CA THR A 112 -2.31 -5.43 27.26
C THR A 112 -3.06 -5.18 25.96
N ALA A 113 -2.49 -5.55 24.81
CA ALA A 113 -3.16 -5.41 23.52
C ALA A 113 -4.47 -6.21 23.45
N ARG A 114 -4.53 -7.41 24.04
CA ARG A 114 -5.77 -8.18 24.13
C ARG A 114 -6.87 -7.47 24.91
N GLU A 115 -6.52 -6.85 26.03
CA GLU A 115 -7.49 -6.06 26.82
C GLU A 115 -7.97 -4.82 26.03
N MET A 116 -7.06 -4.15 25.29
CA MET A 116 -7.45 -3.03 24.41
C MET A 116 -8.35 -3.48 23.27
N ILE A 117 -8.11 -4.65 22.67
CA ILE A 117 -8.99 -5.22 21.64
C ILE A 117 -10.38 -5.46 22.21
N LYS A 118 -10.50 -6.10 23.40
CA LYS A 118 -11.80 -6.28 24.07
C LYS A 118 -12.51 -4.96 24.28
N LEU A 119 -11.81 -3.94 24.80
CA LEU A 119 -12.38 -2.60 25.01
C LEU A 119 -12.97 -2.03 23.71
N VAL A 120 -12.24 -2.13 22.59
CA VAL A 120 -12.71 -1.65 21.28
C VAL A 120 -13.93 -2.42 20.81
N LEU A 121 -13.91 -3.76 20.89
CA LEU A 121 -15.01 -4.62 20.48
C LEU A 121 -16.27 -4.36 21.31
N ASP A 122 -16.13 -4.29 22.63
CA ASP A 122 -17.23 -4.02 23.58
C ASP A 122 -17.82 -2.63 23.38
N THR A 123 -16.96 -1.63 23.18
CA THR A 123 -17.42 -0.25 22.91
C THR A 123 -18.23 -0.18 21.61
N ASN A 124 -17.74 -0.76 20.54
CA ASN A 124 -18.45 -0.79 19.26
C ASN A 124 -19.78 -1.57 19.36
N LYS A 125 -19.76 -2.72 20.04
CA LYS A 125 -20.95 -3.54 20.25
C LYS A 125 -22.02 -2.84 21.09
N ASN A 126 -21.63 -2.33 22.27
CA ASN A 126 -22.58 -1.88 23.27
C ASN A 126 -23.01 -0.42 23.05
N THR A 127 -22.08 0.47 22.64
CA THR A 127 -22.32 1.90 22.46
C THR A 127 -22.76 2.22 21.04
N PHE A 128 -22.13 1.60 20.05
CA PHE A 128 -22.35 1.90 18.63
C PHE A 128 -23.17 0.84 17.89
N LYS A 129 -23.90 -0.02 18.63
CA LYS A 129 -24.83 -1.02 18.06
C LYS A 129 -24.17 -1.95 17.03
N GLY A 130 -22.89 -2.28 17.22
CA GLY A 130 -22.09 -3.12 16.33
C GLY A 130 -21.44 -2.38 15.16
N ASN A 131 -21.67 -1.08 15.00
CA ASN A 131 -20.92 -0.29 14.02
C ASN A 131 -19.48 -0.06 14.52
N VAL A 132 -18.49 -0.18 13.62
CA VAL A 132 -17.09 0.06 13.95
C VAL A 132 -16.79 1.56 13.85
N GLU A 133 -17.07 2.28 14.93
CA GLU A 133 -16.83 3.73 15.07
C GLU A 133 -15.51 4.01 15.81
N VAL A 134 -15.12 3.12 16.71
CA VAL A 134 -13.87 3.21 17.47
C VAL A 134 -12.91 2.12 16.99
N GLY A 135 -11.69 2.51 16.69
CA GLY A 135 -10.59 1.60 16.34
C GLY A 135 -9.34 1.94 17.14
N CYS A 136 -8.28 1.15 16.97
CA CYS A 136 -7.00 1.37 17.66
C CYS A 136 -6.46 2.78 17.40
N TYR A 137 -6.55 3.25 16.15
CA TYR A 137 -6.05 4.57 15.77
C TYR A 137 -6.83 5.75 16.38
N THR A 138 -8.09 5.54 16.77
CA THR A 138 -8.92 6.57 17.40
C THR A 138 -8.25 7.16 18.65
N CYS A 139 -7.62 6.30 19.47
CA CYS A 139 -6.93 6.70 20.69
C CYS A 139 -5.41 6.84 20.50
N HIS A 140 -4.77 5.90 19.82
CA HIS A 140 -3.31 5.79 19.75
C HIS A 140 -2.65 6.79 18.79
N ARG A 141 -3.22 7.04 17.61
CA ARG A 141 -2.74 8.05 16.64
C ARG A 141 -1.25 7.97 16.33
N GLY A 142 -0.70 6.76 16.17
CA GLY A 142 0.70 6.51 15.90
C GLY A 142 1.59 6.47 17.15
N ARG A 143 1.03 6.38 18.36
CA ARG A 143 1.77 6.33 19.64
C ARG A 143 1.33 5.14 20.48
N SER A 144 2.29 4.45 21.12
CA SER A 144 1.98 3.31 22.02
C SER A 144 1.17 3.71 23.25
N GLN A 145 1.31 4.96 23.69
CA GLN A 145 0.50 5.54 24.77
C GLN A 145 -0.40 6.63 24.18
N PRO A 146 -1.73 6.53 24.33
CA PRO A 146 -2.65 7.59 23.95
C PRO A 146 -2.36 8.87 24.72
N GLN A 147 -2.55 10.00 24.08
CA GLN A 147 -2.43 11.30 24.73
C GLN A 147 -3.71 11.59 25.54
N SER A 148 -3.63 11.53 26.86
CA SER A 148 -4.76 11.79 27.76
C SER A 148 -4.92 13.26 28.15
N ILE A 149 -3.87 14.07 27.98
CA ILE A 149 -3.86 15.49 28.33
C ILE A 149 -3.73 16.29 27.04
N PRO A 150 -4.61 17.27 26.80
CA PRO A 150 -4.50 18.12 25.60
C PRO A 150 -3.23 18.99 25.67
N ALA A 151 -2.56 19.14 24.53
CA ALA A 151 -1.43 20.06 24.43
C ALA A 151 -1.94 21.52 24.45
N LEU A 152 -1.22 22.37 25.20
CA LEU A 152 -1.50 23.82 25.21
C LEU A 152 -0.47 24.56 24.34
N PRO A 153 -0.89 25.67 23.67
CA PRO A 153 -2.24 26.24 23.64
C PRO A 153 -3.21 25.40 22.79
N LEU A 154 -4.47 25.38 23.19
CA LEU A 154 -5.50 24.73 22.37
C LEU A 154 -5.64 25.46 21.02
N PRO A 155 -5.87 24.75 19.92
CA PRO A 155 -6.21 25.39 18.65
C PRO A 155 -7.46 26.23 18.83
N VAL A 156 -7.37 27.51 18.45
CA VAL A 156 -8.54 28.41 18.50
C VAL A 156 -9.52 27.95 17.42
N PRO A 157 -10.79 27.67 17.76
CA PRO A 157 -11.79 27.36 16.75
C PRO A 157 -11.91 28.55 15.77
N SER A 158 -11.73 28.30 14.47
CA SER A 158 -11.97 29.36 13.47
C SER A 158 -13.43 29.78 13.53
N PRO A 159 -13.74 31.09 13.64
CA PRO A 159 -15.10 31.56 13.51
C PRO A 159 -15.63 31.18 12.12
N GLY A 160 -16.62 30.31 12.03
CA GLY A 160 -17.19 29.76 10.79
C GLY A 160 -16.75 28.35 10.42
N GLY A 161 -15.85 27.71 11.17
CA GLY A 161 -15.38 26.34 10.92
C GLY A 161 -16.30 25.24 11.46
N GLY A 162 -17.60 25.37 11.33
CA GLY A 162 -18.59 24.40 11.78
C GLY A 162 -19.07 23.43 10.70
N GLN A 163 -18.21 22.98 9.78
CA GLN A 163 -18.56 21.85 8.93
C GLN A 163 -17.73 20.63 9.29
N ARG A 164 -18.30 19.79 10.16
CA ARG A 164 -17.89 18.38 10.29
C ARG A 164 -18.18 17.69 8.95
N PRO A 165 -17.25 16.93 8.38
CA PRO A 165 -17.61 16.01 7.31
C PRO A 165 -18.47 14.88 7.90
N GLY A 166 -19.75 14.90 7.57
CA GLY A 166 -20.66 13.77 7.79
C GLY A 166 -21.48 13.80 9.08
N GLY A 167 -22.70 14.30 8.98
CA GLY A 167 -23.73 14.16 10.01
C GLY A 167 -24.81 15.22 9.88
N GLY A 168 -25.73 15.06 8.91
CA GLY A 168 -26.90 15.92 8.76
C GLY A 168 -27.94 15.64 9.84
N GLY A 169 -28.14 16.60 10.74
CA GLY A 169 -29.38 16.76 11.50
C GLY A 169 -29.81 18.23 11.36
N PRO A 170 -31.12 18.53 11.27
CA PRO A 170 -31.60 19.90 11.10
C PRO A 170 -31.35 20.74 12.36
N PRO A 171 -30.98 22.02 12.22
CA PRO A 171 -30.83 22.92 13.36
C PRO A 171 -32.18 23.22 14.01
N ALA A 172 -32.21 23.14 15.33
CA ALA A 172 -33.34 23.60 16.15
C ALA A 172 -33.50 25.11 15.98
N GLN A 173 -34.67 25.56 15.59
CA GLN A 173 -35.04 26.94 15.50
C GLN A 173 -35.28 27.50 16.91
N GLY A 174 -34.50 28.49 17.31
CA GLY A 174 -34.82 29.36 18.45
C GLY A 174 -35.67 30.55 17.99
N PRO A 175 -36.53 31.14 18.86
CA PRO A 175 -37.51 32.14 18.45
C PRO A 175 -36.87 33.54 18.32
N GLY A 176 -37.13 34.18 17.20
CA GLY A 176 -37.32 35.63 17.07
C GLY A 176 -36.11 36.49 16.73
N GLN A 177 -35.81 36.66 15.46
CA GLN A 177 -35.32 37.92 14.90
C GLN A 177 -35.89 38.12 13.49
N GLN A 178 -36.46 39.32 13.25
CA GLN A 178 -37.05 39.71 11.98
C GLN A 178 -36.05 39.69 10.82
N PRO A 179 -36.47 39.37 9.59
CA PRO A 179 -35.56 39.32 8.45
C PRO A 179 -35.24 40.73 7.95
N GLN A 180 -34.00 41.15 8.09
CA GLN A 180 -33.44 42.18 7.21
C GLN A 180 -33.15 41.54 5.86
N ALA A 181 -33.68 42.15 4.79
CA ALA A 181 -33.45 41.76 3.42
C ALA A 181 -31.93 41.77 3.11
N GLN A 182 -31.31 40.62 3.09
CA GLN A 182 -29.97 40.45 2.52
C GLN A 182 -30.05 40.43 1.00
N PRO A 183 -29.09 41.05 0.29
CA PRO A 183 -29.02 40.92 -1.16
C PRO A 183 -28.86 39.46 -1.52
N SER A 184 -29.62 39.01 -2.52
CA SER A 184 -29.59 37.64 -3.06
C SER A 184 -28.16 37.18 -3.25
N PRO A 185 -27.77 35.96 -2.77
CA PRO A 185 -26.43 35.46 -3.00
C PRO A 185 -26.24 35.30 -4.51
N SER A 186 -25.23 35.94 -5.02
CA SER A 186 -24.70 35.68 -6.35
C SER A 186 -24.57 34.15 -6.49
N ALA A 187 -25.14 33.57 -7.52
CA ALA A 187 -25.20 32.13 -7.74
C ALA A 187 -23.79 31.55 -7.62
N SER A 188 -23.53 30.81 -6.56
CA SER A 188 -22.29 30.03 -6.46
C SER A 188 -22.21 29.14 -7.70
N PRO A 189 -21.06 29.05 -8.38
CA PRO A 189 -20.92 28.20 -9.55
C PRO A 189 -21.42 26.78 -9.20
N ALA A 190 -22.30 26.25 -10.05
CA ALA A 190 -22.91 24.94 -9.84
C ALA A 190 -21.82 23.91 -9.57
N GLN A 191 -21.97 23.13 -8.49
CA GLN A 191 -21.01 22.09 -8.18
C GLN A 191 -21.09 21.00 -9.26
N PRO A 192 -19.93 20.48 -9.72
CA PRO A 192 -19.94 19.43 -10.74
C PRO A 192 -20.62 18.17 -10.21
N THR A 193 -21.38 17.49 -11.04
CA THR A 193 -21.93 16.18 -10.72
C THR A 193 -20.86 15.10 -10.80
N ALA A 194 -21.13 13.92 -10.25
CA ALA A 194 -20.23 12.77 -10.41
C ALA A 194 -20.05 12.38 -11.89
N ASP A 195 -21.11 12.50 -12.68
CA ASP A 195 -21.06 12.21 -14.11
C ASP A 195 -20.21 13.23 -14.87
N ASP A 196 -20.30 14.52 -14.55
CA ASP A 196 -19.44 15.54 -15.18
C ASP A 196 -17.95 15.27 -14.94
N ILE A 197 -17.60 14.90 -13.71
CA ILE A 197 -16.23 14.58 -13.32
C ILE A 197 -15.73 13.32 -14.07
N LEU A 198 -16.54 12.26 -14.11
CA LEU A 198 -16.18 11.03 -14.81
C LEU A 198 -16.10 11.23 -16.33
N ASN A 199 -16.98 11.99 -16.92
CA ASN A 199 -16.94 12.32 -18.35
C ASN A 199 -15.68 13.12 -18.68
N LYS A 200 -15.33 14.12 -17.83
CA LYS A 200 -14.09 14.87 -17.96
C LYS A 200 -12.86 13.95 -17.90
N TYR A 201 -12.85 13.00 -16.96
CA TYR A 201 -11.79 12.02 -16.84
C TYR A 201 -11.66 11.13 -18.07
N ILE A 202 -12.76 10.52 -18.54
CA ILE A 202 -12.76 9.67 -19.74
C ILE A 202 -12.21 10.43 -20.95
N ASN A 203 -12.65 11.67 -21.16
CA ASN A 203 -12.15 12.52 -22.25
C ASN A 203 -10.64 12.84 -22.06
N ALA A 204 -10.21 13.11 -20.83
CA ALA A 204 -8.82 13.42 -20.52
C ALA A 204 -7.85 12.26 -20.79
N ILE A 205 -8.32 11.03 -20.65
CA ILE A 205 -7.49 9.83 -20.90
C ILE A 205 -7.59 9.29 -22.34
N GLY A 206 -8.31 9.94 -23.26
CA GLY A 206 -8.35 9.57 -24.68
C GLY A 206 -9.75 9.26 -25.22
N GLY A 207 -10.77 9.29 -24.38
CA GLY A 207 -12.16 9.05 -24.77
C GLY A 207 -12.54 7.58 -24.91
N THR A 208 -13.84 7.33 -24.93
CA THR A 208 -14.40 5.97 -24.95
C THR A 208 -13.92 5.15 -26.15
N ALA A 209 -13.85 5.79 -27.34
CA ALA A 209 -13.47 5.08 -28.58
C ALA A 209 -12.03 4.52 -28.57
N ALA A 210 -11.08 5.21 -27.91
CA ALA A 210 -9.72 4.71 -27.74
C ALA A 210 -9.67 3.61 -26.67
N ILE A 211 -10.38 3.81 -25.55
CA ILE A 211 -10.44 2.86 -24.44
C ILE A 211 -11.03 1.51 -24.87
N ASP A 212 -12.08 1.50 -25.68
CA ASP A 212 -12.77 0.26 -26.08
C ASP A 212 -11.93 -0.60 -27.05
N LYS A 213 -10.89 -0.04 -27.65
CA LYS A 213 -9.92 -0.79 -28.47
C LYS A 213 -8.94 -1.61 -27.64
N ILE A 214 -8.81 -1.33 -26.32
CA ILE A 214 -7.84 -2.01 -25.47
C ILE A 214 -8.30 -3.45 -25.21
N LYS A 215 -7.50 -4.41 -25.63
CA LYS A 215 -7.70 -5.85 -25.39
C LYS A 215 -6.66 -6.41 -24.42
N THR A 216 -5.42 -5.94 -24.53
CA THR A 216 -4.31 -6.35 -23.65
C THR A 216 -3.51 -5.13 -23.22
N ARG A 217 -2.81 -5.27 -22.10
CA ARG A 217 -1.82 -4.30 -21.61
C ARG A 217 -0.64 -5.03 -20.99
N VAL A 218 0.56 -4.68 -21.43
CA VAL A 218 1.83 -5.13 -20.84
C VAL A 218 2.53 -3.92 -20.27
N MET A 219 2.92 -4.00 -18.99
CA MET A 219 3.65 -2.95 -18.31
C MET A 219 4.93 -3.54 -17.72
N LYS A 220 6.08 -2.92 -17.99
CA LYS A 220 7.39 -3.33 -17.47
C LYS A 220 8.12 -2.15 -16.84
N GLY A 221 8.83 -2.43 -15.77
CA GLY A 221 9.57 -1.41 -15.05
C GLY A 221 10.13 -1.92 -13.74
N SER A 222 10.11 -1.06 -12.74
CA SER A 222 10.67 -1.35 -11.42
C SER A 222 9.72 -0.94 -10.30
N MET A 223 9.87 -1.56 -9.15
CA MET A 223 9.21 -1.19 -7.91
C MET A 223 10.25 -0.87 -6.85
N ALA A 224 10.23 0.36 -6.34
CA ALA A 224 10.99 0.77 -5.18
C ALA A 224 10.14 0.55 -3.91
N THR A 225 10.75 -0.09 -2.91
CA THR A 225 10.17 -0.35 -1.60
C THR A 225 10.58 0.72 -0.60
N ALA A 226 9.90 0.81 0.54
CA ALA A 226 10.19 1.80 1.58
C ALA A 226 11.62 1.73 2.14
N ASN A 227 12.27 0.58 2.07
CA ASN A 227 13.66 0.39 2.50
C ASN A 227 14.70 0.68 1.40
N GLY A 228 14.27 1.27 0.28
CA GLY A 228 15.15 1.68 -0.82
C GLY A 228 15.54 0.56 -1.79
N GLN A 229 15.02 -0.67 -1.61
CA GLN A 229 15.25 -1.73 -2.59
C GLN A 229 14.46 -1.47 -3.86
N THR A 230 15.10 -1.69 -5.00
CA THR A 230 14.45 -1.67 -6.31
C THR A 230 14.41 -3.08 -6.87
N ILE A 231 13.24 -3.53 -7.29
CA ILE A 231 13.00 -4.85 -7.86
C ILE A 231 12.38 -4.71 -9.24
N SER A 232 12.64 -5.65 -10.15
CA SER A 232 11.98 -5.69 -11.45
C SER A 232 10.51 -6.03 -11.28
N TYR A 233 9.65 -5.38 -12.05
CA TYR A 233 8.21 -5.49 -11.93
C TYR A 233 7.54 -5.52 -13.31
N GLU A 234 6.74 -6.56 -13.54
CA GLU A 234 5.99 -6.71 -14.78
C GLU A 234 4.53 -7.04 -14.49
N ILE A 235 3.63 -6.49 -15.31
CA ILE A 235 2.21 -6.83 -15.33
C ILE A 235 1.78 -7.14 -16.76
N HIS A 236 1.06 -8.24 -16.94
CA HIS A 236 0.41 -8.61 -18.19
C HIS A 236 -1.09 -8.76 -17.94
N GLN A 237 -1.92 -8.12 -18.76
CA GLN A 237 -3.36 -8.12 -18.56
C GLN A 237 -4.07 -8.35 -19.89
N THR A 238 -5.10 -9.20 -19.86
CA THR A 238 -5.97 -9.51 -21.01
C THR A 238 -7.43 -9.39 -20.60
N ALA A 239 -8.19 -8.63 -21.36
CA ALA A 239 -9.62 -8.52 -21.16
C ALA A 239 -10.31 -9.89 -21.40
N PRO A 240 -11.38 -10.22 -20.68
CA PRO A 240 -11.99 -9.37 -19.65
C PRO A 240 -11.33 -9.50 -18.27
N ASN A 241 -10.72 -10.66 -17.92
CA ASN A 241 -10.42 -11.02 -16.55
C ASN A 241 -9.18 -11.92 -16.39
N LYS A 242 -8.17 -11.77 -17.25
CA LYS A 242 -6.87 -12.45 -17.08
C LYS A 242 -5.79 -11.44 -16.74
N ALA A 243 -4.95 -11.77 -15.77
CA ALA A 243 -3.81 -10.95 -15.39
C ALA A 243 -2.69 -11.81 -14.81
N TYR A 244 -1.45 -11.37 -15.04
CA TYR A 244 -0.24 -11.95 -14.47
C TYR A 244 0.65 -10.84 -13.97
N GLU A 245 1.26 -11.03 -12.82
CA GLU A 245 2.15 -10.09 -12.16
C GLU A 245 3.42 -10.81 -11.72
N LEU A 246 4.57 -10.20 -12.01
CA LEU A 246 5.89 -10.75 -11.70
C LEU A 246 6.72 -9.72 -10.94
N PHE A 247 7.26 -10.15 -9.81
CA PHE A 247 8.30 -9.45 -9.07
C PHE A 247 9.58 -10.28 -9.10
N THR A 248 10.70 -9.69 -9.52
CA THR A 248 11.99 -10.36 -9.53
C THR A 248 12.94 -9.67 -8.58
N THR A 249 13.41 -10.40 -7.59
CA THR A 249 14.38 -9.96 -6.58
C THR A 249 15.66 -10.76 -6.70
N GLN A 250 16.70 -10.36 -6.00
CA GLN A 250 17.96 -11.14 -5.91
C GLN A 250 17.78 -12.53 -5.25
N ARG A 251 16.67 -12.74 -4.54
CA ARG A 251 16.37 -14.00 -3.81
C ARG A 251 15.38 -14.90 -4.54
N GLY A 252 14.96 -14.53 -5.74
CA GLY A 252 13.98 -15.25 -6.55
C GLY A 252 12.83 -14.40 -6.99
N SER A 253 11.90 -15.01 -7.70
CA SER A 253 10.70 -14.37 -8.21
C SER A 253 9.48 -14.68 -7.34
N MET A 254 8.54 -13.74 -7.35
CA MET A 254 7.17 -13.95 -6.90
C MET A 254 6.25 -13.69 -8.10
N GLU A 255 5.39 -14.63 -8.38
CA GLU A 255 4.47 -14.59 -9.51
C GLU A 255 3.04 -14.74 -8.98
N ARG A 256 2.11 -13.99 -9.55
CA ARG A 256 0.68 -14.12 -9.24
C ARG A 256 -0.10 -14.02 -10.53
N ALA A 257 -1.14 -14.82 -10.66
CA ALA A 257 -2.01 -14.70 -11.82
C ALA A 257 -3.48 -14.93 -11.47
N VAL A 258 -4.32 -14.35 -12.33
CA VAL A 258 -5.76 -14.58 -12.39
C VAL A 258 -6.08 -15.08 -13.78
N ASN A 259 -6.89 -16.14 -13.87
CA ASN A 259 -7.42 -16.69 -15.11
C ASN A 259 -8.94 -16.93 -14.95
N GLY A 260 -9.70 -15.92 -15.27
CA GLY A 260 -11.15 -15.96 -15.06
C GLY A 260 -11.53 -16.01 -13.57
N GLU A 261 -12.07 -17.13 -13.14
CA GLU A 261 -12.50 -17.34 -11.75
C GLU A 261 -11.43 -17.99 -10.86
N THR A 262 -10.30 -18.39 -11.43
CA THR A 262 -9.20 -19.00 -10.70
C THR A 262 -8.03 -18.04 -10.52
N GLY A 263 -7.18 -18.27 -9.54
CA GLY A 263 -5.94 -17.52 -9.36
C GLY A 263 -4.92 -18.32 -8.57
N TRP A 264 -3.66 -17.94 -8.72
CA TRP A 264 -2.56 -18.63 -8.06
C TRP A 264 -1.44 -17.64 -7.71
N GLU A 265 -0.62 -18.04 -6.75
CA GLU A 265 0.62 -17.37 -6.37
C GLU A 265 1.76 -18.39 -6.35
N LYS A 266 2.91 -18.00 -6.87
CA LYS A 266 4.18 -18.73 -6.75
C LYS A 266 5.18 -17.86 -6.03
N ASN A 267 5.76 -18.39 -4.98
CA ASN A 267 6.78 -17.77 -4.17
C ASN A 267 7.90 -18.80 -3.85
N PRO A 268 8.96 -18.48 -3.10
CA PRO A 268 10.00 -19.43 -2.75
C PRO A 268 9.50 -20.68 -1.98
N GLN A 269 8.32 -20.65 -1.41
CA GLN A 269 7.70 -21.77 -0.70
C GLN A 269 6.91 -22.70 -1.62
N GLY A 270 6.72 -22.32 -2.88
CA GLY A 270 6.02 -23.14 -3.87
C GLY A 270 4.88 -22.44 -4.59
N VAL A 271 4.01 -23.23 -5.22
CA VAL A 271 2.84 -22.76 -5.96
C VAL A 271 1.58 -23.02 -5.13
N HIS A 272 0.77 -21.98 -4.95
CA HIS A 272 -0.45 -21.99 -4.16
C HIS A 272 -1.61 -21.45 -4.98
N GLU A 273 -2.74 -22.16 -4.92
CA GLU A 273 -4.00 -21.65 -5.44
C GLU A 273 -4.54 -20.56 -4.50
N LEU A 274 -5.05 -19.48 -5.07
CA LEU A 274 -5.75 -18.42 -4.34
C LEU A 274 -7.26 -18.68 -4.38
N VAL A 275 -7.92 -18.57 -3.24
CA VAL A 275 -9.37 -18.72 -3.11
C VAL A 275 -9.93 -17.64 -2.19
N GLY A 276 -11.27 -17.47 -2.18
CA GLY A 276 -11.94 -16.52 -1.29
C GLY A 276 -11.50 -15.09 -1.47
N GLN A 277 -11.37 -14.34 -0.37
CA GLN A 277 -11.04 -12.92 -0.40
C GLN A 277 -9.69 -12.60 -1.04
N PRO A 278 -8.58 -13.32 -0.80
CA PRO A 278 -7.31 -13.08 -1.47
C PRO A 278 -7.39 -13.16 -2.99
N LEU A 279 -8.16 -14.10 -3.54
CA LEU A 279 -8.42 -14.16 -4.97
C LEU A 279 -9.24 -12.95 -5.44
N ALA A 280 -10.29 -12.59 -4.71
CA ALA A 280 -11.13 -11.45 -5.03
C ALA A 280 -10.32 -10.13 -5.06
N ASP A 281 -9.43 -9.94 -4.10
CA ASP A 281 -8.56 -8.77 -4.01
C ASP A 281 -7.53 -8.75 -5.15
N LEU A 282 -6.94 -9.90 -5.51
CA LEU A 282 -6.03 -9.98 -6.64
C LEU A 282 -6.75 -9.70 -7.96
N LYS A 283 -7.93 -10.28 -8.18
CA LYS A 283 -8.79 -10.01 -9.37
C LYS A 283 -9.08 -8.51 -9.49
N LEU A 284 -9.41 -7.86 -8.38
CA LEU A 284 -9.72 -6.44 -8.38
C LEU A 284 -8.47 -5.59 -8.64
N SER A 285 -7.35 -5.88 -7.97
CA SER A 285 -6.11 -5.08 -8.08
C SER A 285 -5.48 -5.16 -9.46
N LEU A 286 -5.58 -6.32 -10.13
CA LEU A 286 -5.00 -6.56 -11.44
C LEU A 286 -6.00 -6.39 -12.60
N GLN A 287 -7.22 -5.97 -12.35
CA GLN A 287 -8.21 -5.76 -13.42
C GLN A 287 -7.74 -4.70 -14.43
N LEU A 288 -7.74 -5.03 -15.72
CA LEU A 288 -7.26 -4.16 -16.82
C LEU A 288 -7.91 -2.76 -16.78
N PHE A 289 -9.22 -2.70 -16.55
CA PHE A 289 -10.00 -1.47 -16.58
C PHE A 289 -10.25 -0.86 -15.17
N ARG A 290 -9.55 -1.35 -14.14
CA ARG A 290 -9.74 -0.91 -12.74
C ARG A 290 -9.73 0.61 -12.54
N ASN A 291 -8.86 1.32 -13.26
CA ASN A 291 -8.72 2.77 -13.17
C ASN A 291 -9.24 3.49 -14.41
N ILE A 292 -9.90 2.81 -15.32
CA ILE A 292 -10.38 3.36 -16.59
C ILE A 292 -11.90 3.38 -16.61
N LYS A 293 -12.56 2.22 -16.58
CA LYS A 293 -14.03 2.10 -16.64
C LYS A 293 -14.65 2.22 -15.24
N LEU A 294 -14.47 3.37 -14.60
CA LEU A 294 -14.86 3.58 -13.20
C LEU A 294 -16.37 3.52 -12.97
N LYS A 295 -17.17 4.04 -13.91
CA LYS A 295 -18.63 4.07 -13.79
C LYS A 295 -19.23 2.67 -13.70
N GLU A 296 -18.62 1.67 -14.35
CA GLU A 296 -19.08 0.28 -14.35
C GLU A 296 -18.80 -0.46 -13.03
N GLN A 297 -17.90 0.08 -12.18
CA GLN A 297 -17.44 -0.58 -10.96
C GLN A 297 -18.23 -0.20 -9.71
N PHE A 298 -18.95 0.92 -9.75
CA PHE A 298 -19.60 1.47 -8.57
C PHE A 298 -21.10 1.59 -8.73
N THR A 299 -21.84 1.11 -7.75
CA THR A 299 -23.30 1.26 -7.68
C THR A 299 -23.72 2.60 -7.09
N ARG A 300 -22.81 3.27 -6.38
CA ARG A 300 -23.01 4.58 -5.77
C ARG A 300 -21.82 5.48 -6.04
N LEU A 301 -22.06 6.60 -6.66
CA LEU A 301 -21.07 7.65 -6.90
C LEU A 301 -21.69 9.00 -6.49
N ARG A 302 -21.02 9.72 -5.61
CA ARG A 302 -21.47 11.02 -5.11
C ARG A 302 -20.32 11.99 -5.06
N PHE A 303 -20.57 13.23 -5.46
CA PHE A 303 -19.61 14.31 -5.23
C PHE A 303 -19.36 14.47 -3.73
N GLY A 304 -18.08 14.40 -3.34
CA GLY A 304 -17.62 14.46 -1.95
C GLY A 304 -16.96 15.78 -1.59
N GLY A 305 -16.96 16.76 -2.52
CA GLY A 305 -16.33 18.06 -2.30
C GLY A 305 -15.03 18.25 -3.07
N ARG A 306 -14.23 19.24 -2.61
CA ARG A 306 -12.88 19.53 -3.12
C ARG A 306 -11.86 19.20 -2.06
N ASP A 307 -10.67 18.81 -2.50
CA ASP A 307 -9.52 18.51 -1.63
C ASP A 307 -8.23 18.76 -2.44
N LYS A 308 -7.08 18.55 -1.83
CA LYS A 308 -5.78 18.67 -2.49
C LYS A 308 -5.06 17.33 -2.56
N VAL A 309 -4.37 17.11 -3.67
CA VAL A 309 -3.38 16.02 -3.82
C VAL A 309 -2.03 16.67 -4.15
N GLY A 310 -1.17 16.78 -3.15
CA GLY A 310 -0.01 17.67 -3.23
C GLY A 310 -0.47 19.13 -3.39
N ASP A 311 0.05 19.81 -4.41
CA ASP A 311 -0.32 21.21 -4.72
C ASP A 311 -1.53 21.32 -5.68
N ARG A 312 -2.10 20.20 -6.13
CA ARG A 312 -3.16 20.17 -7.14
C ARG A 312 -4.54 20.15 -6.49
N GLU A 313 -5.42 21.04 -6.92
CA GLU A 313 -6.83 21.00 -6.56
C GLU A 313 -7.52 19.77 -7.19
N ALA A 314 -8.31 19.07 -6.42
CA ALA A 314 -9.00 17.86 -6.85
C ALA A 314 -10.49 17.86 -6.49
N TYR A 315 -11.29 17.33 -7.39
CA TYR A 315 -12.67 16.92 -7.09
C TYR A 315 -12.67 15.52 -6.50
N VAL A 316 -13.39 15.35 -5.40
CA VAL A 316 -13.51 14.06 -4.71
C VAL A 316 -14.82 13.39 -5.05
N LEU A 317 -14.78 12.13 -5.46
CA LEU A 317 -15.95 11.27 -5.54
C LEU A 317 -15.91 10.23 -4.41
N ASN A 318 -16.98 10.14 -3.64
CA ASN A 318 -17.21 9.02 -2.74
C ASN A 318 -17.90 7.91 -3.53
N ALA A 319 -17.26 6.76 -3.58
CA ALA A 319 -17.67 5.61 -4.37
C ALA A 319 -18.01 4.42 -3.47
N GLY A 320 -19.03 3.66 -3.84
CA GLY A 320 -19.44 2.44 -3.16
C GLY A 320 -19.79 1.35 -4.15
N THR A 321 -19.34 0.13 -3.89
CA THR A 321 -19.65 -1.07 -4.66
C THR A 321 -20.88 -1.78 -4.11
N ALA A 322 -21.39 -2.76 -4.83
CA ALA A 322 -22.53 -3.57 -4.42
C ALA A 322 -22.27 -4.35 -3.13
N ASP A 323 -21.04 -4.80 -2.91
CA ASP A 323 -20.56 -5.51 -1.73
C ASP A 323 -20.12 -4.56 -0.58
N ASN A 324 -20.58 -3.29 -0.62
CA ASN A 324 -20.34 -2.26 0.38
C ASN A 324 -18.86 -1.83 0.58
N ARG A 325 -17.96 -2.14 -0.33
CA ARG A 325 -16.63 -1.53 -0.32
C ARG A 325 -16.74 -0.04 -0.59
N ARG A 326 -15.99 0.76 0.17
CA ARG A 326 -15.96 2.21 0.05
C ARG A 326 -14.62 2.66 -0.50
N GLU A 327 -14.68 3.62 -1.45
CA GLU A 327 -13.50 4.23 -2.02
C GLU A 327 -13.68 5.74 -2.13
N ARG A 328 -12.57 6.46 -2.17
CA ARG A 328 -12.52 7.87 -2.58
C ARG A 328 -11.65 8.00 -3.80
N LEU A 329 -12.15 8.71 -4.80
CA LEU A 329 -11.46 8.97 -6.05
C LEU A 329 -11.22 10.47 -6.16
N TYR A 330 -10.00 10.87 -6.43
CA TYR A 330 -9.57 12.26 -6.51
C TYR A 330 -9.19 12.58 -7.95
N PHE A 331 -9.93 13.46 -8.57
CA PHE A 331 -9.72 13.88 -9.95
C PHE A 331 -9.20 15.30 -10.00
N ASP A 332 -8.17 15.53 -10.75
CA ASP A 332 -7.61 16.85 -10.98
C ASP A 332 -8.68 17.83 -11.47
N ALA A 333 -8.84 18.95 -10.78
CA ALA A 333 -9.87 19.92 -11.10
C ALA A 333 -9.60 20.63 -12.44
N GLU A 334 -8.32 20.74 -12.84
CA GLU A 334 -7.90 21.41 -14.08
C GLU A 334 -8.01 20.47 -15.29
N ASN A 335 -7.29 19.34 -15.27
CA ASN A 335 -7.16 18.47 -16.43
C ASN A 335 -8.02 17.21 -16.39
N GLY A 336 -8.69 16.91 -15.27
CA GLY A 336 -9.61 15.78 -15.10
C GLY A 336 -8.96 14.43 -14.85
N LEU A 337 -7.63 14.31 -14.78
CA LEU A 337 -6.95 13.04 -14.55
C LEU A 337 -7.19 12.50 -13.13
N LEU A 338 -7.24 11.18 -12.97
CA LEU A 338 -7.31 10.52 -11.67
C LEU A 338 -5.96 10.67 -10.95
N LEU A 339 -5.91 11.42 -9.86
CA LEU A 339 -4.69 11.66 -9.07
C LEU A 339 -4.49 10.64 -7.97
N ARG A 340 -5.59 10.22 -7.33
CA ARG A 340 -5.54 9.37 -6.14
C ARG A 340 -6.79 8.50 -6.03
N ARG A 341 -6.58 7.30 -5.56
CA ARG A 341 -7.62 6.39 -5.08
C ARG A 341 -7.32 6.02 -3.63
N VAL A 342 -8.30 6.07 -2.75
CA VAL A 342 -8.21 5.55 -1.39
C VAL A 342 -9.27 4.48 -1.22
N THR A 343 -8.86 3.29 -0.86
CA THR A 343 -9.74 2.17 -0.54
C THR A 343 -9.82 1.99 0.97
N PHE A 344 -10.94 1.48 1.46
CA PHE A 344 -11.18 1.29 2.88
C PHE A 344 -11.65 -0.14 3.15
N THR A 345 -10.79 -0.91 3.83
CA THR A 345 -11.12 -2.28 4.28
C THR A 345 -11.67 -2.23 5.69
N GLN A 346 -12.92 -2.63 5.85
CA GLN A 346 -13.57 -2.73 7.15
C GLN A 346 -13.08 -3.96 7.90
N THR A 347 -12.66 -3.80 9.15
CA THR A 347 -12.32 -4.90 10.06
C THR A 347 -13.02 -4.71 11.40
N ILE A 348 -13.01 -5.72 12.25
CA ILE A 348 -13.64 -5.64 13.58
C ILE A 348 -12.95 -4.67 14.54
N VAL A 349 -11.71 -4.29 14.26
CA VAL A 349 -10.91 -3.39 15.13
C VAL A 349 -10.67 -2.02 14.51
N GLY A 350 -11.25 -1.72 13.36
CA GLY A 350 -11.12 -0.44 12.69
C GLY A 350 -11.16 -0.55 11.17
N VAL A 351 -10.98 0.58 10.51
CA VAL A 351 -10.97 0.71 9.04
C VAL A 351 -9.54 0.90 8.58
N ILE A 352 -9.09 0.03 7.69
CA ILE A 352 -7.74 0.05 7.13
C ILE A 352 -7.77 0.81 5.81
N PRO A 353 -7.10 1.96 5.69
CA PRO A 353 -6.96 2.67 4.44
C PRO A 353 -5.77 2.13 3.62
N GLU A 354 -5.92 2.10 2.30
CA GLU A 354 -4.84 2.01 1.34
C GLU A 354 -4.97 3.16 0.34
N GLN A 355 -3.88 3.87 0.09
CA GLN A 355 -3.84 4.99 -0.83
C GLN A 355 -2.98 4.65 -2.03
N ILE A 356 -3.49 4.93 -3.22
CA ILE A 356 -2.79 4.77 -4.50
C ILE A 356 -2.78 6.11 -5.20
N ASP A 357 -1.59 6.67 -5.41
CA ASP A 357 -1.38 7.91 -6.17
C ASP A 357 -0.91 7.57 -7.59
N PHE A 358 -1.47 8.27 -8.59
CA PHE A 358 -1.19 8.09 -10.01
C PHE A 358 -0.46 9.33 -10.52
N GLU A 359 0.75 9.13 -11.03
CA GLU A 359 1.65 10.19 -11.44
C GLU A 359 2.21 9.90 -12.84
N ASP A 360 2.86 10.89 -13.46
CA ASP A 360 3.56 10.74 -14.74
C ASP A 360 2.67 10.14 -15.84
N TYR A 361 1.56 10.81 -16.13
CA TYR A 361 0.66 10.41 -17.20
C TYR A 361 1.28 10.66 -18.57
N ARG A 362 1.40 9.61 -19.38
CA ARG A 362 1.91 9.67 -20.75
C ARG A 362 0.89 9.06 -21.72
N GLU A 363 0.94 9.48 -22.98
CA GLU A 363 0.09 8.93 -24.01
C GLU A 363 0.68 7.65 -24.60
N VAL A 364 -0.14 6.61 -24.70
CA VAL A 364 0.17 5.31 -25.33
C VAL A 364 -0.99 4.95 -26.23
N GLU A 365 -0.77 4.93 -27.57
CA GLU A 365 -1.78 4.58 -28.56
C GLU A 365 -3.11 5.36 -28.39
N GLY A 366 -3.00 6.67 -28.09
CA GLY A 366 -4.16 7.55 -27.91
C GLY A 366 -4.84 7.46 -26.54
N VAL A 367 -4.27 6.69 -25.59
CA VAL A 367 -4.78 6.61 -24.22
C VAL A 367 -3.72 7.12 -23.24
N LYS A 368 -4.07 8.03 -22.34
CA LYS A 368 -3.18 8.50 -21.26
C LYS A 368 -3.21 7.53 -20.09
N LEU A 369 -2.03 7.00 -19.75
CA LEU A 369 -1.81 6.04 -18.67
C LEU A 369 -0.75 6.55 -17.69
N PRO A 370 -0.87 6.26 -16.37
CA PRO A 370 0.15 6.63 -15.40
C PRO A 370 1.38 5.72 -15.51
N PHE A 371 2.56 6.32 -15.61
CA PHE A 371 3.85 5.62 -15.63
C PHE A 371 4.49 5.53 -14.24
N ALA A 372 3.95 6.24 -13.26
CA ALA A 372 4.33 6.09 -11.87
C ALA A 372 3.09 5.88 -11.01
N ILE A 373 3.15 4.87 -10.14
CA ILE A 373 2.09 4.51 -9.19
C ILE A 373 2.73 4.36 -7.81
N ARG A 374 2.30 5.19 -6.86
CA ARG A 374 2.76 5.11 -5.48
C ARG A 374 1.64 4.55 -4.61
N VAL A 375 1.95 3.48 -3.89
CA VAL A 375 1.03 2.84 -2.94
C VAL A 375 1.50 3.17 -1.53
N SER A 376 0.60 3.67 -0.70
CA SER A 376 0.82 3.91 0.73
C SER A 376 -0.15 3.03 1.53
N SER A 377 0.39 2.30 2.49
CA SER A 377 -0.37 1.34 3.29
C SER A 377 -0.03 1.48 4.78
N VAL A 378 -0.76 0.78 5.62
CA VAL A 378 -0.50 0.69 7.06
C VAL A 378 0.53 -0.39 7.41
N ASP A 379 1.14 -1.05 6.44
CA ASP A 379 2.20 -2.03 6.69
C ASP A 379 3.48 -1.32 7.19
N PRO A 380 3.90 -1.51 8.46
CA PRO A 380 5.09 -0.86 8.99
C PRO A 380 6.40 -1.38 8.39
N GLY A 381 6.36 -2.55 7.72
CA GLY A 381 7.50 -3.11 7.00
C GLY A 381 7.67 -2.50 5.61
N ASN A 382 6.57 -2.10 4.97
CA ASN A 382 6.56 -1.50 3.65
C ASN A 382 5.45 -0.45 3.52
N PRO A 383 5.52 0.66 4.26
CA PRO A 383 4.47 1.68 4.28
C PRO A 383 4.29 2.40 2.95
N ILE A 384 5.32 2.42 2.12
CA ILE A 384 5.30 3.07 0.80
C ILE A 384 6.04 2.18 -0.21
N SER A 385 5.41 1.96 -1.36
CA SER A 385 6.06 1.40 -2.54
C SER A 385 5.76 2.24 -3.77
N THR A 386 6.73 2.38 -4.67
CA THR A 386 6.57 3.14 -5.91
C THR A 386 6.91 2.25 -7.09
N ARG A 387 5.94 2.07 -7.97
CA ARG A 387 6.09 1.38 -9.26
C ARG A 387 6.36 2.43 -10.32
N LYS A 388 7.45 2.28 -11.08
CA LYS A 388 7.78 3.12 -12.24
C LYS A 388 7.85 2.22 -13.45
N PHE A 389 7.07 2.54 -14.48
CA PHE A 389 7.05 1.80 -15.74
C PHE A 389 7.94 2.49 -16.75
N ASP A 390 8.85 1.72 -17.33
CA ASP A 390 9.70 2.17 -18.44
C ASP A 390 8.97 1.97 -19.76
N GLU A 391 8.13 0.93 -19.82
CA GLU A 391 7.37 0.55 -21.01
C GLU A 391 5.91 0.18 -20.64
N ILE A 392 4.96 0.74 -21.38
CA ILE A 392 3.56 0.30 -21.41
C ILE A 392 3.18 0.06 -22.87
N LYS A 393 2.73 -1.16 -23.18
CA LYS A 393 2.21 -1.53 -24.51
C LYS A 393 0.74 -1.92 -24.40
N LEU A 394 -0.08 -1.39 -25.27
CA LEU A 394 -1.46 -1.81 -25.47
C LEU A 394 -1.53 -2.82 -26.62
N ASN A 395 -2.52 -3.68 -26.59
CA ASN A 395 -2.83 -4.64 -27.65
C ASN A 395 -1.67 -5.53 -28.10
N ALA A 396 -0.57 -5.60 -27.33
CA ALA A 396 0.52 -6.52 -27.56
C ALA A 396 0.07 -7.98 -27.33
N PRO A 397 0.57 -8.95 -28.13
CA PRO A 397 0.26 -10.35 -27.90
C PRO A 397 0.80 -10.82 -26.55
N ILE A 398 0.00 -11.58 -25.81
CA ILE A 398 0.38 -12.19 -24.54
C ILE A 398 0.17 -13.69 -24.67
N ASP A 399 1.18 -14.47 -24.29
CA ASP A 399 1.08 -15.93 -24.21
C ASP A 399 0.10 -16.31 -23.08
N ASP A 400 -0.97 -16.99 -23.46
CA ASP A 400 -2.06 -17.38 -22.56
C ASP A 400 -1.60 -18.37 -21.47
N SER A 401 -0.50 -19.10 -21.69
CA SER A 401 0.11 -20.00 -20.71
C SER A 401 0.56 -19.29 -19.43
N LYS A 402 0.89 -17.99 -19.49
CA LYS A 402 1.27 -17.18 -18.33
C LYS A 402 0.20 -17.12 -17.24
N PHE A 403 -1.06 -17.25 -17.61
CA PHE A 403 -2.17 -17.18 -16.66
C PHE A 403 -2.47 -18.52 -15.99
N ASN A 404 -1.94 -19.62 -16.55
CA ASN A 404 -2.18 -20.96 -16.02
C ASN A 404 -1.28 -21.24 -14.80
N MET A 405 -1.85 -21.91 -13.82
CA MET A 405 -1.09 -22.30 -12.62
C MET A 405 0.03 -23.28 -13.02
N PRO A 406 1.30 -22.99 -12.68
CA PRO A 406 2.39 -23.90 -12.94
C PRO A 406 2.18 -25.25 -12.21
N PRO A 407 2.72 -26.36 -12.73
CA PRO A 407 2.68 -27.62 -12.02
C PRO A 407 3.38 -27.48 -10.66
N LYS A 408 2.81 -28.07 -9.62
CA LYS A 408 3.50 -28.14 -8.31
C LYS A 408 4.80 -28.93 -8.50
N ALA A 409 5.93 -28.37 -8.04
CA ALA A 409 7.15 -29.12 -8.01
C ALA A 409 6.92 -30.42 -7.22
N ALA A 410 7.34 -31.56 -7.80
CA ALA A 410 7.31 -32.81 -7.05
C ALA A 410 8.16 -32.62 -5.78
N THR A 411 7.56 -32.87 -4.63
CA THR A 411 8.29 -32.88 -3.36
C THR A 411 9.35 -33.98 -3.47
N PRO A 412 10.65 -33.67 -3.25
CA PRO A 412 11.72 -34.66 -3.32
C PRO A 412 11.57 -35.76 -2.27
#